data_7552b8769a3be5d53d9e3282d5324f01
#
_entry.id   7552b8769a3be5d53d9e3282d5324f01
#
_cell.length_a   1.000
_cell.length_b   1.000
_cell.length_c   1.000
_cell.angle_alpha   90.00
_cell.angle_beta   90.00
_cell.angle_gamma   90.00
#
_symmetry.space_group_name_H-M   'P 1'
#
loop_
_entity.id
_entity.type
_entity.pdbx_description
1 polymer ?
#
loop_
_entity_poly.entity_id
_entity_poly.type
_entity_poly.pdbx_seq_one_letter_code
_entity_poly.pdbx_strand_id
1 'polypeptide(L)'
;VIALIRLRLAGFLRTGRAVAPLLAGLVALGTLYGGGRAQPAEAYGVSAVVLFPVLAWQTKILLDVEPDVQRRLAQVTVGVARERVAGLLAAGVAALITVAVALVFPWLVGGVTGPVDPTDRSVPVGVALGLWAHLLAIPAGVALGALASRASVGGAGYGVAVLALGCVGAVVLGLAGSVAPWLAPPIMATARTTAGDAAALTLLGLTAWAVVWSGAAVGGYLWRRRARG
;
A
#
# COMPACT_ATOMS: atom_id res chain seq x y z
N VAL A 1 0.58 -23.18 -1.36
CA VAL A 1 0.57 -21.71 -1.31
C VAL A 1 -0.20 -21.21 -0.09
N ILE A 2 -1.45 -21.63 0.14
CA ILE A 2 -2.29 -21.19 1.27
C ILE A 2 -1.62 -21.42 2.63
N ALA A 3 -1.08 -22.61 2.87
CA ALA A 3 -0.38 -22.94 4.11
C ALA A 3 0.82 -22.02 4.35
N LEU A 4 1.56 -21.66 3.28
CA LEU A 4 2.70 -20.76 3.37
C LEU A 4 2.27 -19.31 3.64
N ILE A 5 1.16 -18.85 3.06
CA ILE A 5 0.55 -17.55 3.37
C ILE A 5 0.18 -17.49 4.87
N ARG A 6 -0.53 -18.50 5.37
CA ARG A 6 -0.91 -18.59 6.79
C ARG A 6 0.30 -18.60 7.72
N LEU A 7 1.35 -19.34 7.37
CA LEU A 7 2.59 -19.41 8.14
C LEU A 7 3.26 -18.03 8.24
N ARG A 8 3.35 -17.29 7.12
CA ARG A 8 3.95 -15.94 7.09
C ARG A 8 3.15 -14.92 7.87
N LEU A 9 1.84 -14.93 7.72
CA LEU A 9 0.95 -14.06 8.50
C LEU A 9 1.03 -14.37 10.00
N ALA A 10 1.03 -15.66 10.36
CA ALA A 10 1.19 -16.08 11.75
C ALA A 10 2.56 -15.66 12.32
N GLY A 11 3.64 -15.83 11.56
CA GLY A 11 4.97 -15.37 11.96
C GLY A 11 5.04 -13.85 12.14
N PHE A 12 4.45 -13.09 11.22
CA PHE A 12 4.36 -11.64 11.30
C PHE A 12 3.60 -11.14 12.53
N LEU A 13 2.49 -11.78 12.87
CA LEU A 13 1.68 -11.45 14.05
C LEU A 13 2.37 -11.89 15.35
N ARG A 14 2.83 -13.15 15.44
CA ARG A 14 3.45 -13.72 16.66
C ARG A 14 4.74 -13.05 17.05
N THR A 15 5.52 -12.55 16.10
CA THR A 15 6.76 -11.81 16.38
C THR A 15 6.53 -10.36 16.85
N GLY A 16 5.28 -9.90 16.90
CA GLY A 16 4.93 -8.51 17.23
C GLY A 16 5.35 -7.49 16.15
N ARG A 17 5.95 -7.92 15.06
CA ARG A 17 6.47 -7.01 14.02
C ARG A 17 5.36 -6.28 13.24
N ALA A 18 4.13 -6.78 13.31
CA ALA A 18 2.95 -6.11 12.77
C ALA A 18 2.59 -4.83 13.54
N VAL A 19 2.97 -4.74 14.82
CA VAL A 19 2.53 -3.66 15.72
C VAL A 19 3.04 -2.30 15.27
N ALA A 20 4.34 -2.20 14.91
CA ALA A 20 4.95 -0.92 14.56
C ALA A 20 4.29 -0.24 13.34
N PRO A 21 4.12 -0.89 12.16
CA PRO A 21 3.44 -0.26 11.04
C PRO A 21 1.95 0.00 11.31
N LEU A 22 1.26 -0.86 12.08
CA LEU A 22 -0.15 -0.63 12.43
C LEU A 22 -0.30 0.58 13.34
N LEU A 23 0.53 0.71 14.37
CA LEU A 23 0.53 1.88 15.25
C LEU A 23 0.88 3.15 14.49
N ALA A 24 1.90 3.13 13.63
CA ALA A 24 2.24 4.27 12.79
C ALA A 24 1.07 4.67 11.88
N GLY A 25 0.37 3.69 11.30
CA GLY A 25 -0.83 3.93 10.50
C GLY A 25 -1.95 4.57 11.32
N LEU A 26 -2.23 4.05 12.52
CA LEU A 26 -3.26 4.60 13.41
C LEU A 26 -2.91 6.02 13.88
N VAL A 27 -1.64 6.29 14.23
CA VAL A 27 -1.18 7.63 14.60
C VAL A 27 -1.34 8.59 13.42
N ALA A 28 -0.93 8.18 12.23
CA ALA A 28 -1.06 9.00 11.02
C ALA A 28 -2.53 9.31 10.68
N LEU A 29 -3.41 8.31 10.78
CA LEU A 29 -4.85 8.49 10.61
C LEU A 29 -5.45 9.34 11.73
N GLY A 30 -5.05 9.14 12.99
CA GLY A 30 -5.48 9.96 14.11
C GLY A 30 -5.11 11.42 13.96
N THR A 31 -3.91 11.70 13.46
CA THR A 31 -3.47 13.07 13.14
C THR A 31 -4.27 13.66 11.99
N LEU A 32 -4.53 12.87 10.93
CA LEU A 32 -5.31 13.31 9.78
C LEU A 32 -6.74 13.68 10.17
N TYR A 33 -7.41 12.80 10.89
CA TYR A 33 -8.83 12.99 11.26
C TYR A 33 -9.04 13.79 12.54
N GLY A 34 -8.00 14.02 13.33
CA GLY A 34 -8.03 14.90 14.50
C GLY A 34 -8.12 16.39 14.17
N GLY A 35 -7.83 16.78 12.92
CA GLY A 35 -7.87 18.17 12.45
C GLY A 35 -9.24 18.69 12.03
N GLY A 36 -10.28 17.84 12.02
CA GLY A 36 -11.63 18.24 11.60
C GLY A 36 -12.37 17.14 10.85
N ARG A 37 -13.56 17.49 10.35
CA ARG A 37 -14.40 16.59 9.55
C ARG A 37 -14.26 16.92 8.07
N ALA A 38 -14.20 15.90 7.23
CA ALA A 38 -14.20 16.05 5.78
C ALA A 38 -15.20 15.09 5.14
N GLN A 39 -15.56 15.34 3.90
CA GLN A 39 -16.41 14.41 3.14
C GLN A 39 -15.65 13.10 2.86
N PRO A 40 -16.36 11.95 2.77
CA PRO A 40 -15.71 10.64 2.61
C PRO A 40 -14.74 10.59 1.42
N ALA A 41 -15.10 11.15 0.26
CA ALA A 41 -14.26 11.09 -0.93
C ALA A 41 -12.91 11.78 -0.74
N GLU A 42 -12.91 12.97 -0.16
CA GLU A 42 -11.72 13.76 0.12
C GLU A 42 -10.88 13.12 1.23
N ALA A 43 -11.52 12.83 2.36
CA ALA A 43 -10.88 12.20 3.52
C ALA A 43 -10.17 10.89 3.16
N TYR A 44 -10.84 10.01 2.44
CA TYR A 44 -10.28 8.73 2.04
C TYR A 44 -9.22 8.85 0.94
N GLY A 45 -9.33 9.82 0.04
CA GLY A 45 -8.29 10.10 -0.93
C GLY A 45 -6.96 10.43 -0.26
N VAL A 46 -6.99 11.33 0.73
CA VAL A 46 -5.80 11.71 1.50
C VAL A 46 -5.31 10.54 2.37
N SER A 47 -6.21 9.81 3.04
CA SER A 47 -5.79 8.68 3.86
C SER A 47 -5.13 7.56 3.05
N ALA A 48 -5.53 7.32 1.80
CA ALA A 48 -4.86 6.37 0.92
C ALA A 48 -3.40 6.77 0.63
N VAL A 49 -3.12 8.07 0.45
CA VAL A 49 -1.74 8.60 0.31
C VAL A 49 -0.95 8.39 1.59
N VAL A 50 -1.52 8.72 2.74
CA VAL A 50 -0.87 8.58 4.07
C VAL A 50 -0.57 7.11 4.38
N LEU A 51 -1.45 6.20 4.00
CA LEU A 51 -1.26 4.76 4.22
C LEU A 51 -0.28 4.11 3.27
N PHE A 52 -0.02 4.66 2.10
CA PHE A 52 0.91 4.06 1.14
C PHE A 52 2.29 3.74 1.74
N PRO A 53 2.99 4.65 2.46
CA PRO A 53 4.24 4.34 3.15
C PRO A 53 4.09 3.24 4.20
N VAL A 54 2.96 3.23 4.92
CA VAL A 54 2.66 2.23 5.96
C VAL A 54 2.52 0.83 5.32
N LEU A 55 1.78 0.72 4.22
CA LEU A 55 1.61 -0.53 3.48
C LEU A 55 2.92 -1.03 2.90
N ALA A 56 3.76 -0.14 2.38
CA ALA A 56 5.08 -0.48 1.87
C ALA A 56 6.02 -0.96 3.00
N TRP A 57 6.04 -0.28 4.13
CA TRP A 57 6.81 -0.68 5.31
C TRP A 57 6.32 -2.01 5.89
N GLN A 58 5.02 -2.18 6.06
CA GLN A 58 4.39 -3.43 6.49
C GLN A 58 4.79 -4.61 5.60
N THR A 59 4.72 -4.42 4.29
CA THR A 59 5.14 -5.43 3.31
C THR A 59 6.61 -5.79 3.44
N LYS A 60 7.49 -4.77 3.54
CA LYS A 60 8.92 -4.99 3.75
C LYS A 60 9.17 -5.84 4.98
N ILE A 61 8.59 -5.47 6.13
CA ILE A 61 8.77 -6.21 7.38
C ILE A 61 8.25 -7.64 7.25
N LEU A 62 7.05 -7.82 6.68
CA LEU A 62 6.45 -9.15 6.50
C LEU A 62 7.34 -10.07 5.67
N LEU A 63 7.92 -9.57 4.57
CA LEU A 63 8.83 -10.34 3.73
C LEU A 63 10.20 -10.58 4.38
N ASP A 64 10.58 -9.75 5.33
CA ASP A 64 11.84 -9.85 6.07
C ASP A 64 11.73 -10.66 7.39
N VAL A 65 10.52 -11.07 7.79
CA VAL A 65 10.30 -11.89 9.01
C VAL A 65 10.92 -13.28 8.85
N GLU A 66 10.80 -13.87 7.66
CA GLU A 66 11.24 -15.23 7.41
C GLU A 66 12.77 -15.30 7.29
N PRO A 67 13.45 -16.13 8.12
CA PRO A 67 14.89 -16.37 7.98
C PRO A 67 15.22 -16.96 6.61
N ASP A 68 16.41 -16.65 6.10
CA ASP A 68 16.87 -17.11 4.78
C ASP A 68 16.86 -18.64 4.64
N VAL A 69 17.18 -19.35 5.71
CA VAL A 69 17.13 -20.83 5.73
C VAL A 69 15.71 -21.35 5.52
N GLN A 70 14.72 -20.79 6.23
CA GLN A 70 13.33 -21.21 6.07
C GLN A 70 12.82 -20.90 4.67
N ARG A 71 13.20 -19.73 4.13
CA ARG A 71 12.85 -19.35 2.77
C ARG A 71 13.42 -20.31 1.73
N ARG A 72 14.69 -20.74 1.89
CA ARG A 72 15.32 -21.75 1.00
C ARG A 72 14.63 -23.09 1.11
N LEU A 73 14.29 -23.54 2.31
CA LEU A 73 13.53 -24.78 2.52
C LEU A 73 12.16 -24.72 1.85
N ALA A 74 11.44 -23.60 1.99
CA ALA A 74 10.19 -23.39 1.30
C ALA A 74 10.35 -23.43 -0.23
N GLN A 75 11.44 -22.86 -0.78
CA GLN A 75 11.72 -22.93 -2.22
C GLN A 75 11.96 -24.35 -2.71
N VAL A 76 12.65 -25.18 -1.93
CA VAL A 76 12.87 -26.59 -2.29
C VAL A 76 11.57 -27.40 -2.22
N THR A 77 10.71 -27.14 -1.22
CA THR A 77 9.48 -27.92 -1.00
C THR A 77 8.32 -27.52 -1.91
N VAL A 78 8.08 -26.23 -2.14
CA VAL A 78 6.92 -25.74 -2.93
C VAL A 78 7.30 -25.14 -4.26
N GLY A 79 8.58 -24.94 -4.51
CA GLY A 79 9.11 -24.27 -5.70
C GLY A 79 9.25 -22.75 -5.54
N VAL A 80 10.25 -22.19 -6.23
CA VAL A 80 10.63 -20.77 -6.15
C VAL A 80 9.50 -19.82 -6.52
N ALA A 81 8.74 -20.13 -7.56
CA ALA A 81 7.63 -19.28 -8.03
C ALA A 81 6.50 -19.22 -6.98
N ARG A 82 6.11 -20.38 -6.44
CA ARG A 82 5.04 -20.46 -5.43
C ARG A 82 5.43 -19.79 -4.12
N GLU A 83 6.69 -19.89 -3.72
CA GLU A 83 7.24 -19.21 -2.54
C GLU A 83 7.12 -17.69 -2.70
N ARG A 84 7.53 -17.13 -3.85
CA ARG A 84 7.46 -15.69 -4.14
C ARG A 84 6.03 -15.17 -4.18
N VAL A 85 5.15 -15.89 -4.88
CA VAL A 85 3.72 -15.54 -4.95
C VAL A 85 3.07 -15.60 -3.57
N ALA A 86 3.37 -16.62 -2.76
CA ALA A 86 2.85 -16.70 -1.39
C ALA A 86 3.28 -15.50 -0.52
N GLY A 87 4.50 -14.98 -0.70
CA GLY A 87 4.97 -13.79 -0.01
C GLY A 87 4.18 -12.53 -0.38
N LEU A 88 3.99 -12.30 -1.68
CA LEU A 88 3.22 -11.14 -2.17
C LEU A 88 1.75 -11.23 -1.76
N LEU A 89 1.14 -12.43 -1.84
CA LEU A 89 -0.25 -12.63 -1.40
C LEU A 89 -0.41 -12.43 0.12
N ALA A 90 0.54 -12.91 0.94
CA ALA A 90 0.52 -12.65 2.37
C ALA A 90 0.60 -11.15 2.68
N ALA A 91 1.46 -10.41 1.96
CA ALA A 91 1.55 -8.96 2.08
C ALA A 91 0.24 -8.26 1.64
N GLY A 92 -0.36 -8.71 0.54
CA GLY A 92 -1.67 -8.22 0.07
C GLY A 92 -2.79 -8.43 1.09
N VAL A 93 -2.84 -9.61 1.72
CA VAL A 93 -3.83 -9.89 2.79
C VAL A 93 -3.61 -8.99 4.00
N ALA A 94 -2.36 -8.81 4.44
CA ALA A 94 -2.04 -7.90 5.53
C ALA A 94 -2.42 -6.45 5.19
N ALA A 95 -2.15 -6.02 3.95
CA ALA A 95 -2.51 -4.68 3.47
C ALA A 95 -4.03 -4.47 3.42
N LEU A 96 -4.80 -5.48 2.99
CA LEU A 96 -6.27 -5.44 3.00
C LEU A 96 -6.83 -5.26 4.41
N ILE A 97 -6.26 -5.94 5.41
CA ILE A 97 -6.66 -5.79 6.82
C ILE A 97 -6.37 -4.35 7.29
N THR A 98 -5.20 -3.82 6.99
CA THR A 98 -4.83 -2.43 7.34
C THR A 98 -5.77 -1.42 6.68
N VAL A 99 -6.10 -1.61 5.41
CA VAL A 99 -7.06 -0.76 4.69
C VAL A 99 -8.46 -0.87 5.27
N ALA A 100 -8.93 -2.08 5.64
CA ALA A 100 -10.22 -2.24 6.30
C ALA A 100 -10.31 -1.43 7.60
N VAL A 101 -9.24 -1.47 8.42
CA VAL A 101 -9.14 -0.63 9.63
C VAL A 101 -9.19 0.85 9.27
N ALA A 102 -8.46 1.28 8.25
CA ALA A 102 -8.41 2.67 7.82
C ALA A 102 -9.75 3.20 7.30
N LEU A 103 -10.55 2.37 6.65
CA LEU A 103 -11.88 2.74 6.17
C LEU A 103 -12.91 2.88 7.31
N VAL A 104 -12.75 2.09 8.37
CA VAL A 104 -13.64 2.13 9.54
C VAL A 104 -13.24 3.24 10.51
N PHE A 105 -11.95 3.49 10.67
CA PHE A 105 -11.39 4.40 11.68
C PHE A 105 -12.03 5.81 11.68
N PRO A 106 -12.22 6.50 10.54
CA PRO A 106 -12.79 7.86 10.55
C PRO A 106 -14.22 7.91 11.07
N TRP A 107 -15.01 6.86 10.91
CA TRP A 107 -16.36 6.77 11.47
C TRP A 107 -16.35 6.64 12.98
N LEU A 108 -15.38 5.91 13.53
CA LEU A 108 -15.24 5.74 14.97
C LEU A 108 -14.81 7.02 15.70
N VAL A 109 -13.99 7.85 15.04
CA VAL A 109 -13.49 9.11 15.60
C VAL A 109 -14.32 10.32 15.19
N GLY A 110 -15.38 10.14 14.41
CA GLY A 110 -16.22 11.23 13.93
C GLY A 110 -15.53 12.17 12.92
N GLY A 111 -14.49 11.66 12.21
CA GLY A 111 -13.70 12.42 11.24
C GLY A 111 -14.37 12.59 9.86
N VAL A 112 -15.55 11.97 9.66
CA VAL A 112 -16.30 12.04 8.39
C VAL A 112 -17.62 12.77 8.61
N THR A 113 -18.01 13.60 7.63
CA THR A 113 -19.31 14.29 7.61
C THR A 113 -20.10 13.91 6.36
N GLY A 114 -21.41 14.02 6.44
CA GLY A 114 -22.30 13.93 5.27
C GLY A 114 -22.20 15.17 4.37
N PRO A 115 -22.92 15.15 3.23
CA PRO A 115 -23.00 16.31 2.35
C PRO A 115 -23.63 17.50 3.09
N VAL A 116 -23.03 18.68 2.91
CA VAL A 116 -23.49 19.95 3.49
C VAL A 116 -24.18 20.78 2.41
N ASP A 117 -23.58 20.81 1.21
CA ASP A 117 -24.09 21.52 0.05
C ASP A 117 -24.80 20.60 -0.95
N PRO A 118 -25.78 21.10 -1.73
CA PRO A 118 -26.48 20.31 -2.75
C PRO A 118 -25.55 19.74 -3.84
N THR A 119 -24.37 20.33 -4.03
CA THR A 119 -23.35 19.90 -4.99
C THR A 119 -22.42 18.83 -4.44
N ASP A 120 -22.49 18.58 -3.14
CA ASP A 120 -21.66 17.59 -2.48
C ASP A 120 -22.04 16.18 -2.92
N ARG A 121 -21.02 15.30 -2.95
CA ARG A 121 -21.23 13.90 -3.26
C ARG A 121 -21.97 13.19 -2.13
N SER A 122 -22.86 12.27 -2.50
CA SER A 122 -23.49 11.41 -1.51
C SER A 122 -22.46 10.54 -0.79
N VAL A 123 -22.72 10.23 0.49
CA VAL A 123 -21.83 9.40 1.31
C VAL A 123 -21.45 8.07 0.64
N PRO A 124 -22.39 7.30 0.04
CA PRO A 124 -22.03 6.04 -0.63
C PRO A 124 -21.03 6.24 -1.79
N VAL A 125 -21.21 7.30 -2.59
CA VAL A 125 -20.29 7.61 -3.70
C VAL A 125 -18.91 7.98 -3.15
N GLY A 126 -18.85 8.80 -2.10
CA GLY A 126 -17.60 9.16 -1.45
C GLY A 126 -16.86 7.95 -0.87
N VAL A 127 -17.58 7.03 -0.22
CA VAL A 127 -17.02 5.78 0.30
C VAL A 127 -16.52 4.88 -0.83
N ALA A 128 -17.26 4.77 -1.93
CA ALA A 128 -16.85 3.97 -3.09
C ALA A 128 -15.55 4.50 -3.73
N LEU A 129 -15.44 5.84 -3.90
CA LEU A 129 -14.22 6.48 -4.37
C LEU A 129 -13.05 6.28 -3.41
N GLY A 130 -13.32 6.39 -2.11
CA GLY A 130 -12.34 6.12 -1.08
C GLY A 130 -11.84 4.67 -1.08
N LEU A 131 -12.74 3.71 -1.19
CA LEU A 131 -12.39 2.30 -1.34
C LEU A 131 -11.53 2.07 -2.60
N TRP A 132 -11.92 2.65 -3.74
CA TRP A 132 -11.14 2.58 -4.97
C TRP A 132 -9.72 3.14 -4.77
N ALA A 133 -9.55 4.30 -4.14
CA ALA A 133 -8.26 4.89 -3.87
C ALA A 133 -7.36 3.97 -3.03
N HIS A 134 -7.91 3.38 -1.97
CA HIS A 134 -7.18 2.44 -1.12
C HIS A 134 -6.82 1.15 -1.85
N LEU A 135 -7.71 0.62 -2.70
CA LEU A 135 -7.42 -0.56 -3.51
C LEU A 135 -6.29 -0.33 -4.50
N LEU A 136 -6.11 0.89 -5.03
CA LEU A 136 -4.95 1.25 -5.86
C LEU A 136 -3.66 1.41 -5.04
N ALA A 137 -3.76 1.87 -3.79
CA ALA A 137 -2.60 2.02 -2.92
C ALA A 137 -2.01 0.67 -2.47
N ILE A 138 -2.83 -0.39 -2.35
CA ILE A 138 -2.38 -1.73 -1.93
C ILE A 138 -1.30 -2.28 -2.86
N PRO A 139 -1.54 -2.51 -4.17
CA PRO A 139 -0.52 -3.10 -5.04
C PRO A 139 0.72 -2.21 -5.16
N ALA A 140 0.57 -0.88 -5.12
CA ALA A 140 1.69 0.04 -5.13
C ALA A 140 2.55 -0.09 -3.85
N GLY A 141 1.93 -0.13 -2.68
CA GLY A 141 2.62 -0.31 -1.40
C GLY A 141 3.30 -1.69 -1.31
N VAL A 142 2.59 -2.76 -1.72
CA VAL A 142 3.15 -4.11 -1.76
C VAL A 142 4.35 -4.18 -2.71
N ALA A 143 4.27 -3.58 -3.88
CA ALA A 143 5.37 -3.57 -4.86
C ALA A 143 6.61 -2.83 -4.31
N LEU A 144 6.43 -1.64 -3.74
CA LEU A 144 7.54 -0.87 -3.15
C LEU A 144 8.14 -1.60 -1.95
N GLY A 145 7.33 -2.14 -1.05
CA GLY A 145 7.80 -2.91 0.10
C GLY A 145 8.54 -4.18 -0.30
N ALA A 146 8.11 -4.86 -1.36
CA ALA A 146 8.81 -6.02 -1.91
C ALA A 146 10.17 -5.65 -2.50
N LEU A 147 10.26 -4.54 -3.27
CA LEU A 147 11.53 -3.99 -3.77
C LEU A 147 12.47 -3.61 -2.62
N ALA A 148 11.95 -3.10 -1.51
CA ALA A 148 12.72 -2.72 -0.32
C ALA A 148 13.09 -3.91 0.59
N SER A 149 12.59 -5.11 0.34
CA SER A 149 12.87 -6.30 1.16
C SER A 149 14.34 -6.74 1.05
N ARG A 150 14.89 -7.38 2.12
CA ARG A 150 16.25 -7.92 2.12
C ARG A 150 16.50 -8.89 0.98
N ALA A 151 15.48 -9.65 0.62
CA ALA A 151 15.54 -10.58 -0.50
C ALA A 151 15.79 -9.89 -1.86
N SER A 152 15.42 -8.62 -2.00
CA SER A 152 15.63 -7.82 -3.21
C SER A 152 16.93 -7.02 -3.16
N VAL A 153 17.26 -6.38 -2.02
CA VAL A 153 18.39 -5.43 -1.93
C VAL A 153 19.61 -6.00 -1.20
N GLY A 154 19.50 -7.13 -0.53
CA GLY A 154 20.61 -7.84 0.11
C GLY A 154 21.01 -7.34 1.50
N GLY A 155 20.56 -6.16 1.93
CA GLY A 155 20.89 -5.59 3.23
C GLY A 155 19.75 -4.80 3.84
N ALA A 156 19.67 -4.76 5.17
CA ALA A 156 18.61 -4.04 5.89
C ALA A 156 18.65 -2.53 5.64
N GLY A 157 19.84 -1.93 5.68
CA GLY A 157 20.04 -0.49 5.46
C GLY A 157 19.65 -0.05 4.04
N TYR A 158 20.06 -0.80 3.03
CA TYR A 158 19.63 -0.54 1.65
C TYR A 158 18.12 -0.66 1.49
N GLY A 159 17.49 -1.61 2.20
CA GLY A 159 16.04 -1.75 2.20
C GLY A 159 15.32 -0.54 2.79
N VAL A 160 15.85 0.04 3.87
CA VAL A 160 15.31 1.28 4.44
C VAL A 160 15.49 2.45 3.47
N ALA A 161 16.65 2.58 2.83
CA ALA A 161 16.90 3.63 1.84
C ALA A 161 15.93 3.50 0.64
N VAL A 162 15.74 2.31 0.08
CA VAL A 162 14.78 2.07 -1.02
C VAL A 162 13.36 2.41 -0.61
N LEU A 163 12.96 2.03 0.61
CA LEU A 163 11.63 2.34 1.14
C LEU A 163 11.43 3.86 1.27
N ALA A 164 12.36 4.55 1.95
CA ALA A 164 12.28 5.98 2.20
C ALA A 164 12.30 6.79 0.89
N LEU A 165 13.28 6.53 0.02
CA LEU A 165 13.39 7.21 -1.27
C LEU A 165 12.19 6.90 -2.19
N GLY A 166 11.69 5.67 -2.16
CA GLY A 166 10.49 5.29 -2.91
C GLY A 166 9.24 5.99 -2.41
N CYS A 167 9.05 6.12 -1.09
CA CYS A 167 7.91 6.86 -0.51
C CYS A 167 8.00 8.36 -0.82
N VAL A 168 9.15 8.98 -0.57
CA VAL A 168 9.38 10.39 -0.88
C VAL A 168 9.25 10.64 -2.39
N GLY A 169 9.85 9.79 -3.21
CA GLY A 169 9.76 9.88 -4.66
C GLY A 169 8.32 9.76 -5.17
N ALA A 170 7.52 8.86 -4.59
CA ALA A 170 6.11 8.71 -4.96
C ALA A 170 5.29 9.98 -4.68
N VAL A 171 5.56 10.65 -3.56
CA VAL A 171 4.91 11.93 -3.22
C VAL A 171 5.41 13.05 -4.12
N VAL A 172 6.73 13.27 -4.19
CA VAL A 172 7.33 14.39 -4.92
C VAL A 172 7.04 14.31 -6.42
N LEU A 173 7.24 13.15 -7.03
CA LEU A 173 6.93 12.94 -8.45
C LEU A 173 5.43 12.91 -8.73
N GLY A 174 4.60 12.61 -7.74
CA GLY A 174 3.15 12.65 -7.84
C GLY A 174 2.54 14.05 -7.67
N LEU A 175 3.31 15.07 -7.31
CA LEU A 175 2.82 16.46 -7.20
C LEU A 175 2.36 17.00 -8.56
N ALA A 176 1.39 17.93 -8.51
CA ALA A 176 0.97 18.65 -9.70
C ALA A 176 2.14 19.45 -10.27
N GLY A 177 2.32 19.37 -11.59
CA GLY A 177 3.45 20.04 -12.26
C GLY A 177 4.80 19.30 -12.16
N SER A 178 4.85 18.09 -11.60
CA SER A 178 6.05 17.25 -11.63
C SER A 178 6.50 16.98 -13.07
N VAL A 179 7.82 16.94 -13.28
CA VAL A 179 8.44 16.68 -14.60
C VAL A 179 8.29 15.21 -15.06
N ALA A 180 8.09 14.29 -14.13
CA ALA A 180 8.03 12.86 -14.43
C ALA A 180 7.02 12.10 -13.53
N PRO A 181 5.74 12.50 -13.52
CA PRO A 181 4.73 11.87 -12.64
C PRO A 181 4.52 10.38 -12.94
N TRP A 182 4.79 9.97 -14.15
CA TRP A 182 4.66 8.58 -14.62
C TRP A 182 5.67 7.61 -13.98
N LEU A 183 6.75 8.08 -13.37
CA LEU A 183 7.69 7.26 -12.60
C LEU A 183 7.13 6.86 -11.22
N ALA A 184 6.15 7.58 -10.71
CA ALA A 184 5.52 7.29 -9.44
C ALA A 184 4.20 6.53 -9.60
N PRO A 185 3.77 5.74 -8.59
CA PRO A 185 2.40 5.24 -8.56
C PRO A 185 1.41 6.41 -8.49
N PRO A 186 0.22 6.31 -9.10
CA PRO A 186 -0.70 7.46 -9.23
C PRO A 186 -1.45 7.82 -7.94
N ILE A 187 -0.90 7.55 -6.75
CA ILE A 187 -1.57 7.77 -5.47
C ILE A 187 -1.95 9.24 -5.23
N MET A 188 -1.05 10.19 -5.59
CA MET A 188 -1.33 11.62 -5.47
C MET A 188 -2.38 12.09 -6.49
N ALA A 189 -2.34 11.56 -7.72
CA ALA A 189 -3.36 11.86 -8.73
C ALA A 189 -4.72 11.26 -8.31
N THR A 190 -4.73 10.08 -7.74
CA THR A 190 -5.93 9.42 -7.20
C THR A 190 -6.57 10.27 -6.11
N ALA A 191 -5.78 10.79 -5.14
CA ALA A 191 -6.29 11.66 -4.08
C ALA A 191 -6.88 12.97 -4.63
N ARG A 192 -6.25 13.58 -5.64
CA ARG A 192 -6.83 14.77 -6.29
C ARG A 192 -8.14 14.47 -7.01
N THR A 193 -8.23 13.31 -7.66
CA THR A 193 -9.45 12.89 -8.35
C THR A 193 -10.59 12.58 -7.38
N THR A 194 -10.31 12.03 -6.21
CA THR A 194 -11.35 11.82 -5.18
C THR A 194 -11.85 13.12 -4.60
N ALA A 195 -11.00 14.12 -4.43
CA ALA A 195 -11.39 15.44 -3.95
C ALA A 195 -12.05 16.33 -5.04
N GLY A 196 -11.64 16.16 -6.30
CA GLY A 196 -12.11 16.94 -7.44
C GLY A 196 -13.15 16.19 -8.30
N ASP A 197 -13.08 16.36 -9.61
CA ASP A 197 -13.98 15.67 -10.55
C ASP A 197 -13.51 14.22 -10.83
N ALA A 198 -14.36 13.27 -10.49
CA ALA A 198 -14.11 11.84 -10.66
C ALA A 198 -14.74 11.29 -11.94
N ALA A 199 -14.38 11.87 -13.09
CA ALA A 199 -14.86 11.40 -14.39
C ALA A 199 -14.44 9.93 -14.62
N ALA A 200 -15.34 9.12 -15.18
CA ALA A 200 -15.12 7.69 -15.38
C ALA A 200 -13.83 7.37 -16.16
N LEU A 201 -13.53 8.17 -17.21
CA LEU A 201 -12.31 8.01 -18.00
C LEU A 201 -11.04 8.24 -17.17
N THR A 202 -11.05 9.22 -16.27
CA THR A 202 -9.95 9.51 -15.35
C THR A 202 -9.74 8.35 -14.36
N LEU A 203 -10.83 7.80 -13.79
CA LEU A 203 -10.77 6.66 -12.89
C LEU A 203 -10.18 5.43 -13.59
N LEU A 204 -10.61 5.14 -14.83
CA LEU A 204 -10.08 4.04 -15.64
C LEU A 204 -8.60 4.25 -15.97
N GLY A 205 -8.20 5.46 -16.38
CA GLY A 205 -6.82 5.79 -16.69
C GLY A 205 -5.88 5.64 -15.50
N LEU A 206 -6.29 6.14 -14.32
CA LEU A 206 -5.51 5.98 -13.09
C LEU A 206 -5.42 4.52 -12.61
N THR A 207 -6.51 3.76 -12.79
CA THR A 207 -6.51 2.33 -12.49
C THR A 207 -5.53 1.58 -13.41
N ALA A 208 -5.59 1.83 -14.71
CA ALA A 208 -4.66 1.22 -15.67
C ALA A 208 -3.20 1.58 -15.33
N TRP A 209 -2.93 2.85 -15.04
CA TRP A 209 -1.60 3.28 -14.62
C TRP A 209 -1.13 2.60 -13.35
N ALA A 210 -1.97 2.52 -12.30
CA ALA A 210 -1.63 1.82 -11.05
C ALA A 210 -1.29 0.34 -11.29
N VAL A 211 -2.04 -0.34 -12.16
CA VAL A 211 -1.79 -1.74 -12.54
C VAL A 211 -0.46 -1.88 -13.29
N VAL A 212 -0.21 -1.03 -14.28
CA VAL A 212 1.05 -1.06 -15.06
C VAL A 212 2.24 -0.77 -14.17
N TRP A 213 2.17 0.29 -13.36
CA TRP A 213 3.26 0.67 -12.45
C TRP A 213 3.56 -0.44 -11.43
N SER A 214 2.52 -0.96 -10.77
CA SER A 214 2.68 -2.03 -9.77
C SER A 214 3.18 -3.32 -10.41
N GLY A 215 2.70 -3.66 -11.59
CA GLY A 215 3.16 -4.80 -12.38
C GLY A 215 4.64 -4.68 -12.76
N ALA A 216 5.08 -3.51 -13.22
CA ALA A 216 6.48 -3.24 -13.54
C ALA A 216 7.38 -3.34 -12.28
N ALA A 217 6.93 -2.77 -11.15
CA ALA A 217 7.67 -2.81 -9.89
C ALA A 217 7.77 -4.24 -9.33
N VAL A 218 6.69 -5.03 -9.38
CA VAL A 218 6.71 -6.46 -9.01
C VAL A 218 7.58 -7.25 -9.99
N GLY A 219 7.53 -6.96 -11.28
CA GLY A 219 8.42 -7.54 -12.29
C GLY A 219 9.89 -7.31 -11.97
N GLY A 220 10.24 -6.07 -11.61
CA GLY A 220 11.58 -5.69 -11.14
C GLY A 220 12.01 -6.45 -9.88
N TYR A 221 11.11 -6.59 -8.89
CA TYR A 221 11.33 -7.41 -7.71
C TYR A 221 11.63 -8.87 -8.06
N LEU A 222 10.81 -9.48 -8.92
CA LEU A 222 10.97 -10.88 -9.32
C LEU A 222 12.27 -11.09 -10.11
N TRP A 223 12.62 -10.15 -10.98
CA TRP A 223 13.88 -10.18 -11.73
C TRP A 223 15.10 -10.08 -10.80
N ARG A 224 15.13 -9.12 -9.87
CA ARG A 224 16.21 -8.99 -8.88
C ARG A 224 16.38 -10.25 -8.04
N ARG A 225 15.27 -10.88 -7.67
CA ARG A 225 15.31 -12.16 -6.93
C ARG A 225 15.82 -13.34 -7.76
N ARG A 226 15.68 -13.30 -9.09
CA ARG A 226 16.31 -14.32 -9.97
C ARG A 226 17.82 -14.11 -10.07
N ALA A 227 18.26 -12.88 -10.15
CA ALA A 227 19.67 -12.53 -10.29
C ALA A 227 20.51 -12.81 -9.00
N ARG A 228 19.84 -13.05 -7.87
CA ARG A 228 20.49 -13.28 -6.56
C ARG A 228 20.32 -14.69 -6.00
N GLY A 229 19.62 -15.56 -6.66
CA GLY A 229 19.43 -16.99 -6.29
C GLY A 229 20.18 -17.89 -7.21
#